data_d31cd498f06b869624acc3fd7bc33788
#
_entry.id   d31cd498f06b869624acc3fd7bc33788
#
_cell.length_a   1.000
_cell.length_b   1.000
_cell.length_c   1.000
_cell.angle_alpha   90.00
_cell.angle_beta   90.00
_cell.angle_gamma   90.00
#
_symmetry.space_group_name_H-M   'P 1'
#
loop_
_entity.id
_entity.type
_entity.pdbx_description
1 polymer ?
#
loop_
_entity_poly.entity_id
_entity_poly.type
_entity_poly.pdbx_seq_one_letter_code
_entity_poly.pdbx_strand_id
1 'polypeptide(L)'
;MNISKNFKKKIFSKEIIISLIVTIIVFVLDRASKINIIKKQMTTDGNIFINNYINFDLVWNTGVSFGLLSQDANIYYHAISFMIFLVIFFLSYLIIKANFLDKALYSLILGGALGNFYDRAFYFAVPDFIDIHINDFHWFTFNIADIFITIGV
;
A
#
# COMPACT_ATOMS: atom_id res chain seq x y z
N MET A 1 -21.20 -30.52 15.59
CA MET A 1 -20.87 -30.63 14.14
C MET A 1 -21.37 -29.48 13.27
N ASN A 2 -21.59 -28.25 13.83
CA ASN A 2 -22.14 -27.10 13.08
C ASN A 2 -21.18 -25.93 12.89
N ILE A 3 -20.05 -25.88 13.60
CA ILE A 3 -19.12 -24.74 13.58
C ILE A 3 -18.39 -24.63 12.22
N SER A 4 -17.98 -25.74 11.63
CA SER A 4 -17.25 -25.75 10.35
C SER A 4 -18.12 -25.33 9.16
N LYS A 5 -19.41 -25.70 9.16
CA LYS A 5 -20.36 -25.28 8.09
C LYS A 5 -20.66 -23.79 8.14
N ASN A 6 -20.85 -23.23 9.33
CA ASN A 6 -21.09 -21.80 9.49
C ASN A 6 -19.85 -20.96 9.14
N PHE A 7 -18.65 -21.42 9.47
CA PHE A 7 -17.39 -20.79 9.11
C PHE A 7 -17.17 -20.78 7.58
N LYS A 8 -17.38 -21.93 6.91
CA LYS A 8 -17.31 -22.01 5.44
C LYS A 8 -18.32 -21.08 4.76
N LYS A 9 -19.58 -21.04 5.24
CA LYS A 9 -20.62 -20.15 4.69
C LYS A 9 -20.26 -18.69 4.87
N LYS A 10 -19.55 -18.33 5.91
CA LYS A 10 -19.10 -16.96 6.16
C LYS A 10 -17.95 -16.55 5.24
N ILE A 11 -16.97 -17.42 4.99
CA ILE A 11 -15.85 -17.17 4.07
C ILE A 11 -16.31 -16.99 2.63
N PHE A 12 -17.33 -17.71 2.18
CA PHE A 12 -17.91 -17.61 0.84
C PHE A 12 -19.10 -16.63 0.76
N SER A 13 -19.24 -15.71 1.71
CA SER A 13 -20.27 -14.69 1.64
C SER A 13 -19.97 -13.69 0.51
N LYS A 14 -21.03 -13.10 -0.10
CA LYS A 14 -20.89 -12.06 -1.14
C LYS A 14 -20.00 -10.90 -0.66
N GLU A 15 -20.12 -10.54 0.61
CA GLU A 15 -19.33 -9.45 1.22
C GLU A 15 -17.83 -9.76 1.24
N ILE A 16 -17.42 -10.99 1.55
CA ILE A 16 -16.01 -11.40 1.52
C ILE A 16 -15.48 -11.41 0.08
N ILE A 17 -16.29 -11.84 -0.87
CA ILE A 17 -15.90 -11.79 -2.29
C ILE A 17 -15.69 -10.34 -2.74
N ILE A 18 -16.59 -9.41 -2.36
CA ILE A 18 -16.43 -7.98 -2.64
C ILE A 18 -15.15 -7.45 -1.99
N SER A 19 -14.89 -7.78 -0.73
CA SER A 19 -13.67 -7.39 -0.03
C SER A 19 -12.40 -7.85 -0.76
N LEU A 20 -12.39 -9.11 -1.21
CA LEU A 20 -11.28 -9.64 -2.00
C LEU A 20 -11.08 -8.89 -3.32
N ILE A 21 -12.18 -8.61 -4.03
CA ILE A 21 -12.14 -7.84 -5.28
C ILE A 21 -11.58 -6.44 -5.03
N VAL A 22 -12.04 -5.72 -4.00
CA VAL A 22 -11.52 -4.40 -3.63
C VAL A 22 -10.02 -4.47 -3.31
N THR A 23 -9.60 -5.43 -2.49
CA THR A 23 -8.18 -5.64 -2.16
C THR A 23 -7.33 -5.85 -3.42
N ILE A 24 -7.80 -6.70 -4.35
CA ILE A 24 -7.09 -6.97 -5.62
C ILE A 24 -7.03 -5.71 -6.49
N ILE A 25 -8.13 -4.96 -6.61
CA ILE A 25 -8.17 -3.73 -7.41
C ILE A 25 -7.16 -2.73 -6.87
N VAL A 26 -7.15 -2.48 -5.56
CA VAL A 26 -6.20 -1.55 -4.92
C VAL A 26 -4.75 -1.99 -5.16
N PHE A 27 -4.45 -3.26 -4.94
CA PHE A 27 -3.13 -3.83 -5.20
C PHE A 27 -2.70 -3.64 -6.66
N VAL A 28 -3.58 -3.94 -7.62
CA VAL A 28 -3.28 -3.80 -9.05
C VAL A 28 -3.09 -2.34 -9.46
N LEU A 29 -3.90 -1.41 -8.94
CA LEU A 29 -3.76 0.03 -9.19
C LEU A 29 -2.42 0.54 -8.67
N ASP A 30 -2.04 0.16 -7.46
CA ASP A 30 -0.73 0.49 -6.89
C ASP A 30 0.41 -0.07 -7.75
N ARG A 31 0.39 -1.35 -8.09
CA ARG A 31 1.42 -1.97 -8.92
C ARG A 31 1.53 -1.33 -10.31
N ALA A 32 0.39 -1.09 -10.97
CA ALA A 32 0.36 -0.50 -12.30
C ALA A 32 0.91 0.93 -12.29
N SER A 33 0.57 1.74 -11.29
CA SER A 33 1.09 3.10 -11.17
C SER A 33 2.60 3.11 -10.96
N LYS A 34 3.11 2.32 -10.01
CA LYS A 34 4.54 2.20 -9.71
C LYS A 34 5.36 1.74 -10.93
N ILE A 35 4.90 0.68 -11.63
CA ILE A 35 5.57 0.21 -12.85
C ILE A 35 5.62 1.29 -13.93
N ASN A 36 4.53 2.04 -14.12
CA ASN A 36 4.49 3.10 -15.11
C ASN A 36 5.46 4.24 -14.77
N ILE A 37 5.53 4.64 -13.51
CA ILE A 37 6.45 5.71 -13.08
C ILE A 37 7.91 5.26 -13.19
N ILE A 38 8.25 4.05 -12.73
CA ILE A 38 9.60 3.51 -12.86
C ILE A 38 10.04 3.50 -14.33
N LYS A 39 9.18 3.04 -15.25
CA LYS A 39 9.50 3.04 -16.69
C LYS A 39 9.68 4.46 -17.25
N LYS A 40 8.82 5.41 -16.87
CA LYS A 40 8.95 6.80 -17.32
C LYS A 40 10.23 7.45 -16.81
N GLN A 41 10.58 7.23 -15.56
CA GLN A 41 11.79 7.79 -14.95
C GLN A 41 13.07 7.25 -15.62
N MET A 42 13.06 6.03 -16.18
CA MET A 42 14.19 5.51 -16.96
C MET A 42 14.41 6.24 -18.29
N THR A 43 13.43 6.98 -18.78
CA THR A 43 13.47 7.68 -20.08
C THR A 43 13.43 9.20 -19.94
N THR A 44 13.28 9.72 -18.74
CA THR A 44 13.15 11.15 -18.47
C THR A 44 14.18 11.54 -17.40
N ASP A 45 15.05 12.50 -17.70
CA ASP A 45 15.94 13.07 -16.70
C ASP A 45 15.17 14.06 -15.82
N GLY A 46 15.15 13.79 -14.50
CA GLY A 46 14.47 14.63 -13.51
C GLY A 46 13.00 14.26 -13.25
N ASN A 47 12.32 15.11 -12.49
CA ASN A 47 10.94 14.93 -12.12
C ASN A 47 9.97 15.15 -13.29
N ILE A 48 8.80 14.52 -13.22
CA ILE A 48 7.73 14.68 -14.21
C ILE A 48 6.76 15.73 -13.68
N PHE A 49 6.77 16.92 -14.28
CA PHE A 49 5.85 18.00 -13.93
C PHE A 49 4.40 17.63 -14.27
N ILE A 50 3.49 17.77 -13.32
CA ILE A 50 2.05 17.58 -13.51
C ILE A 50 1.31 18.92 -13.43
N ASN A 51 1.51 19.65 -12.34
CA ASN A 51 0.98 21.00 -12.15
C ASN A 51 1.75 21.73 -11.02
N ASN A 52 1.33 22.95 -10.68
CA ASN A 52 2.00 23.80 -9.67
C ASN A 52 1.97 23.24 -8.23
N TYR A 53 1.34 22.13 -7.99
CA TYR A 53 1.19 21.52 -6.66
C TYR A 53 1.61 20.05 -6.60
N ILE A 54 1.77 19.40 -7.76
CA ILE A 54 2.05 17.97 -7.85
C ILE A 54 3.09 17.74 -8.94
N ASN A 55 4.15 17.03 -8.56
CA ASN A 55 5.10 16.41 -9.49
C ASN A 55 5.10 14.90 -9.29
N PHE A 56 5.59 14.17 -10.27
CA PHE A 56 6.00 12.80 -10.06
C PHE A 56 7.53 12.75 -10.00
N ASP A 57 8.03 12.43 -8.81
CA ASP A 57 9.45 12.28 -8.50
C ASP A 57 9.71 10.97 -7.79
N LEU A 58 10.41 10.04 -8.45
CA LEU A 58 10.62 8.69 -7.95
C LEU A 58 11.67 8.64 -6.84
N VAL A 59 11.21 8.34 -5.64
CA VAL A 59 12.05 8.12 -4.46
C VAL A 59 11.93 6.68 -4.00
N TRP A 60 13.07 5.98 -3.86
CA TRP A 60 13.10 4.63 -3.30
C TRP A 60 13.16 4.69 -1.77
N ASN A 61 12.00 4.51 -1.14
CA ASN A 61 11.85 4.57 0.31
C ASN A 61 12.27 3.25 0.97
N THR A 62 13.42 3.24 1.63
CA THR A 62 13.95 2.08 2.36
C THR A 62 13.52 2.03 3.83
N GLY A 63 12.79 3.02 4.31
CA GLY A 63 12.36 3.15 5.70
C GLY A 63 10.86 3.19 5.91
N VAL A 64 10.48 3.85 6.98
CA VAL A 64 9.11 4.32 7.23
C VAL A 64 8.95 5.67 6.54
N SER A 65 7.72 6.06 6.17
CA SER A 65 7.40 7.38 5.63
C SER A 65 8.17 8.49 6.37
N PHE A 66 8.68 9.50 5.63
CA PHE A 66 9.52 10.61 6.10
C PHE A 66 11.03 10.33 6.21
N GLY A 67 11.56 9.27 5.59
CA GLY A 67 13.01 8.98 5.68
C GLY A 67 13.51 8.67 7.10
N LEU A 68 12.59 8.46 8.05
CA LEU A 68 12.92 8.00 9.38
C LEU A 68 13.49 6.58 9.31
N LEU A 69 14.66 6.36 9.88
CA LEU A 69 15.36 5.06 9.94
C LEU A 69 16.00 4.60 8.61
N SER A 70 16.44 5.53 7.77
CA SER A 70 17.14 5.23 6.51
C SER A 70 18.60 4.76 6.68
N GLN A 71 19.08 4.55 7.88
CA GLN A 71 20.46 4.13 8.15
C GLN A 71 20.56 2.70 8.68
N ASP A 72 21.49 1.93 8.13
CA ASP A 72 21.85 0.52 8.47
C ASP A 72 20.68 -0.47 8.36
N ALA A 73 20.29 -0.64 7.15
CA ALA A 73 19.05 -1.16 6.61
C ALA A 73 18.70 -2.62 6.95
N ASN A 74 19.51 -3.43 7.58
CA ASN A 74 19.16 -4.85 7.63
C ASN A 74 18.13 -5.19 8.72
N ILE A 75 18.35 -4.82 9.98
CA ILE A 75 17.47 -5.30 11.05
C ILE A 75 16.18 -4.49 11.16
N TYR A 76 16.26 -3.16 11.05
CA TYR A 76 15.07 -2.28 11.11
C TYR A 76 14.16 -2.49 9.92
N TYR A 77 14.72 -2.63 8.72
CA TYR A 77 13.98 -2.94 7.50
C TYR A 77 13.21 -4.26 7.63
N HIS A 78 13.85 -5.32 8.08
CA HIS A 78 13.22 -6.62 8.28
C HIS A 78 12.19 -6.59 9.41
N ALA A 79 12.42 -5.84 10.48
CA ALA A 79 11.45 -5.66 11.56
C ALA A 79 10.19 -4.95 11.08
N ILE A 80 10.33 -3.87 10.28
CA ILE A 80 9.19 -3.16 9.68
C ILE A 80 8.43 -4.07 8.72
N SER A 81 9.12 -4.77 7.83
CA SER A 81 8.50 -5.69 6.88
C SER A 81 7.75 -6.82 7.60
N PHE A 82 8.31 -7.34 8.68
CA PHE A 82 7.65 -8.34 9.51
C PHE A 82 6.43 -7.77 10.24
N MET A 83 6.50 -6.54 10.75
CA MET A 83 5.34 -5.87 11.35
C MET A 83 4.21 -5.69 10.33
N ILE A 84 4.51 -5.24 9.10
CA ILE A 84 3.52 -5.11 8.04
C ILE A 84 2.89 -6.46 7.71
N PHE A 85 3.68 -7.52 7.65
CA PHE A 85 3.19 -8.88 7.46
C PHE A 85 2.18 -9.28 8.56
N LEU A 86 2.46 -9.00 9.83
CA LEU A 86 1.51 -9.25 10.92
C LEU A 86 0.23 -8.43 10.78
N VAL A 87 0.36 -7.15 10.37
CA VAL A 87 -0.82 -6.28 10.11
C VAL A 87 -1.68 -6.84 8.98
N ILE A 88 -1.09 -7.36 7.90
CA ILE A 88 -1.82 -8.02 6.80
C ILE A 88 -2.65 -9.20 7.31
N PHE A 89 -2.09 -10.05 8.16
CA PHE A 89 -2.83 -11.15 8.78
C PHE A 89 -3.96 -10.67 9.69
N PHE A 90 -3.67 -9.66 10.51
CA PHE A 90 -4.66 -9.08 11.41
C PHE A 90 -5.84 -8.44 10.64
N LEU A 91 -5.56 -7.66 9.60
CA LEU A 91 -6.60 -7.09 8.73
C LEU A 91 -7.43 -8.18 8.03
N SER A 92 -6.79 -9.22 7.54
CA SER A 92 -7.48 -10.36 6.93
C SER A 92 -8.44 -11.04 7.93
N TYR A 93 -8.04 -11.17 9.19
CA TYR A 93 -8.90 -11.66 10.27
C TYR A 93 -10.07 -10.71 10.53
N LEU A 94 -9.81 -9.39 10.61
CA LEU A 94 -10.85 -8.38 10.84
C LEU A 94 -11.90 -8.37 9.73
N ILE A 95 -11.50 -8.49 8.46
CA ILE A 95 -12.42 -8.57 7.32
C ILE A 95 -13.42 -9.72 7.48
N ILE A 96 -13.01 -10.86 8.03
CA ILE A 96 -13.92 -12.00 8.27
C ILE A 96 -14.96 -11.68 9.35
N LYS A 97 -14.64 -10.83 10.31
CA LYS A 97 -15.47 -10.54 11.51
C LYS A 97 -16.33 -9.30 11.39
N ALA A 98 -15.87 -8.29 10.66
CA ALA A 98 -16.44 -6.96 10.56
C ALA A 98 -17.83 -6.92 9.90
N ASN A 99 -18.51 -5.77 10.02
CA ASN A 99 -19.69 -5.42 9.22
C ASN A 99 -19.28 -5.04 7.78
N PHE A 100 -20.25 -4.75 6.92
CA PHE A 100 -20.00 -4.51 5.49
C PHE A 100 -19.12 -3.27 5.24
N LEU A 101 -19.37 -2.16 5.95
CA LEU A 101 -18.61 -0.92 5.78
C LEU A 101 -17.16 -1.09 6.22
N ASP A 102 -16.95 -1.63 7.42
CA ASP A 102 -15.60 -1.87 7.94
C ASP A 102 -14.82 -2.86 7.06
N LYS A 103 -15.50 -3.88 6.50
CA LYS A 103 -14.87 -4.77 5.52
C LYS A 103 -14.34 -4.02 4.32
N ALA A 104 -15.11 -3.05 3.79
CA ALA A 104 -14.68 -2.25 2.65
C ALA A 104 -13.44 -1.42 3.01
N LEU A 105 -13.46 -0.72 4.14
CA LEU A 105 -12.32 0.07 4.63
C LEU A 105 -11.08 -0.79 4.88
N TYR A 106 -11.22 -1.90 5.60
CA TYR A 106 -10.10 -2.83 5.83
C TYR A 106 -9.56 -3.43 4.53
N SER A 107 -10.40 -3.58 3.50
CA SER A 107 -9.96 -4.08 2.19
C SER A 107 -9.11 -3.06 1.44
N LEU A 108 -9.40 -1.75 1.59
CA LEU A 108 -8.56 -0.67 1.06
C LEU A 108 -7.18 -0.69 1.72
N ILE A 109 -7.16 -0.75 3.07
CA ILE A 109 -5.91 -0.83 3.84
C ILE A 109 -5.12 -2.10 3.45
N LEU A 110 -5.79 -3.24 3.37
CA LEU A 110 -5.16 -4.51 3.03
C LEU A 110 -4.54 -4.49 1.63
N GLY A 111 -5.24 -3.93 0.64
CA GLY A 111 -4.73 -3.81 -0.73
C GLY A 111 -3.50 -2.93 -0.82
N GLY A 112 -3.49 -1.78 -0.16
CA GLY A 112 -2.33 -0.89 -0.06
C GLY A 112 -1.17 -1.53 0.71
N ALA A 113 -1.46 -2.14 1.86
CA ALA A 113 -0.43 -2.84 2.66
C ALA A 113 0.24 -3.98 1.86
N LEU A 114 -0.53 -4.75 1.09
CA LEU A 114 0.01 -5.78 0.19
C LEU A 114 0.89 -5.19 -0.91
N GLY A 115 0.52 -4.03 -1.48
CA GLY A 115 1.32 -3.31 -2.47
C GLY A 115 2.69 -2.91 -1.91
N ASN A 116 2.71 -2.21 -0.79
CA ASN A 116 3.93 -1.79 -0.13
C ASN A 116 4.74 -2.97 0.45
N PHE A 117 4.10 -4.05 0.86
CA PHE A 117 4.77 -5.26 1.29
C PHE A 117 5.45 -5.99 0.12
N TYR A 118 4.76 -6.07 -1.04
CA TYR A 118 5.34 -6.62 -2.26
C TYR A 118 6.63 -5.88 -2.63
N ASP A 119 6.63 -4.56 -2.61
CA ASP A 119 7.82 -3.77 -2.95
C ASP A 119 8.99 -4.08 -2.01
N ARG A 120 8.71 -4.14 -0.70
CA ARG A 120 9.72 -4.49 0.29
C ARG A 120 10.29 -5.88 0.09
N ALA A 121 9.46 -6.85 -0.31
CA ALA A 121 9.89 -8.21 -0.52
C ALA A 121 10.76 -8.39 -1.77
N PHE A 122 10.50 -7.60 -2.85
CA PHE A 122 11.15 -7.79 -4.15
C PHE A 122 12.21 -6.73 -4.48
N TYR A 123 12.01 -5.48 -4.03
CA TYR A 123 12.90 -4.36 -4.36
C TYR A 123 13.70 -3.86 -3.15
N PHE A 124 13.42 -4.36 -1.96
CA PHE A 124 14.01 -3.88 -0.69
C PHE A 124 13.80 -2.37 -0.46
N ALA A 125 12.84 -1.78 -1.15
CA ALA A 125 12.42 -0.39 -1.02
C ALA A 125 11.01 -0.23 -1.59
N VAL A 126 10.29 0.81 -1.18
CA VAL A 126 8.99 1.18 -1.75
C VAL A 126 9.19 2.32 -2.73
N PRO A 127 8.72 2.22 -3.98
CA PRO A 127 8.75 3.33 -4.92
C PRO A 127 7.65 4.33 -4.61
N ASP A 128 8.00 5.43 -3.95
CA ASP A 128 7.16 6.60 -3.72
C ASP A 128 7.39 7.60 -4.84
N PHE A 129 6.33 8.27 -5.32
CA PHE A 129 6.49 9.11 -6.51
C PHE A 129 5.54 10.30 -6.59
N ILE A 130 4.53 10.41 -5.75
CA ILE A 130 3.62 11.56 -5.72
C ILE A 130 4.20 12.58 -4.76
N ASP A 131 4.80 13.64 -5.33
CA ASP A 131 5.33 14.75 -4.57
C ASP A 131 4.31 15.90 -4.58
N ILE A 132 3.84 16.28 -3.39
CA ILE A 132 2.97 17.45 -3.20
C ILE A 132 3.83 18.59 -2.68
N HIS A 133 3.77 19.75 -3.40
CA HIS A 133 4.55 20.93 -3.07
C HIS A 133 3.75 22.22 -3.22
N ILE A 134 4.22 23.26 -2.56
CA ILE A 134 3.76 24.64 -2.72
C ILE A 134 5.02 25.51 -2.85
N ASN A 135 5.26 26.08 -4.02
CA ASN A 135 6.52 26.72 -4.38
C ASN A 135 7.70 25.75 -4.12
N ASP A 136 8.70 26.19 -3.34
CA ASP A 136 9.88 25.39 -2.99
C ASP A 136 9.68 24.48 -1.76
N PHE A 137 8.50 24.51 -1.15
CA PHE A 137 8.18 23.64 -0.02
C PHE A 137 7.56 22.33 -0.49
N HIS A 138 8.33 21.24 -0.40
CA HIS A 138 7.88 19.87 -0.65
C HIS A 138 7.43 19.26 0.64
N TRP A 139 6.23 18.65 0.66
CA TRP A 139 5.69 18.03 1.85
C TRP A 139 6.37 16.67 2.08
N PHE A 140 5.84 15.63 1.46
CA PHE A 140 6.46 14.30 1.45
C PHE A 140 6.02 13.56 0.19
N THR A 141 6.86 12.63 -0.26
CA THR A 141 6.55 11.78 -1.41
C THR A 141 5.88 10.50 -0.94
N PHE A 142 4.83 10.08 -1.61
CA PHE A 142 4.04 8.89 -1.30
C PHE A 142 3.57 8.19 -2.58
N ASN A 143 2.85 7.09 -2.44
CA ASN A 143 2.38 6.27 -3.55
C ASN A 143 0.86 6.01 -3.47
N ILE A 144 0.32 5.27 -4.43
CA ILE A 144 -1.12 4.95 -4.49
C ILE A 144 -1.56 4.06 -3.32
N ALA A 145 -0.71 3.13 -2.85
CA ALA A 145 -1.02 2.30 -1.68
C ALA A 145 -1.27 3.17 -0.43
N ASP A 146 -0.45 4.20 -0.22
CA ASP A 146 -0.55 5.09 0.94
C ASP A 146 -1.87 5.88 0.93
N ILE A 147 -2.35 6.30 -0.26
CA ILE A 147 -3.66 6.94 -0.41
C ILE A 147 -4.77 6.00 0.09
N PHE A 148 -4.78 4.75 -0.39
CA PHE A 148 -5.81 3.80 0.00
C PHE A 148 -5.72 3.38 1.48
N ILE A 149 -4.51 3.26 2.04
CA ILE A 149 -4.32 3.04 3.47
C ILE A 149 -4.92 4.21 4.26
N THR A 150 -4.62 5.45 3.87
CA THR A 150 -5.11 6.66 4.55
C THR A 150 -6.64 6.77 4.49
N ILE A 151 -7.25 6.45 3.33
CA ILE A 151 -8.72 6.46 3.17
C ILE A 151 -9.38 5.36 4.02
N GLY A 152 -8.71 4.24 4.21
CA GLY A 152 -9.23 3.08 4.92
C GLY A 152 -9.14 3.20 6.46
N VAL A 153 -8.28 4.09 6.98
CA VAL A 153 -8.13 4.37 8.42
C VAL A 153 -9.18 5.36 8.89
#